data_6e5d19cf254027efffbfc3ae7d17faff
#
_entry.id   6e5d19cf254027efffbfc3ae7d17faff
#
_cell.length_a   1.000
_cell.length_b   1.000
_cell.length_c   1.000
_cell.angle_alpha   90.00
_cell.angle_beta   90.00
_cell.angle_gamma   90.00
#
_symmetry.space_group_name_H-M   'P 1'
#
loop_
_entity.id
_entity.type
_entity.pdbx_description
1 polymer ?
#
loop_
_entity_poly.entity_id
_entity_poly.type
_entity_poly.pdbx_seq_one_letter_code
_entity_poly.pdbx_strand_id
1 'polypeptide(L)'
;MDTVIQAIEIFALVTGVVYLVLEILQKNSMWVVGILTSTACAFEFAITHVWASMGLNLYYVVVSVIGFIQWRKASEAVGEGEIHLARLSRAVAVWSAVLFVLGSLVLMQVLRAAGDPAPRLDAVAVTLSVIATWWLAQSYLQQWLLWIVADILTTTLCLSTGQYWMAALYIAYIASAVYGYFHWKRKGKYLSLQVE
;
A
#
# COMPACT_ATOMS: atom_id res chain seq x y z
N MET A 1 17.18 -22.59 -6.80
CA MET A 1 16.43 -21.37 -7.16
C MET A 1 15.04 -21.41 -6.53
N ASP A 2 14.29 -22.50 -6.71
CA ASP A 2 12.91 -22.64 -6.18
C ASP A 2 12.80 -22.53 -4.65
N THR A 3 13.77 -23.08 -3.90
CA THR A 3 13.81 -23.00 -2.43
C THR A 3 13.97 -21.55 -1.93
N VAL A 4 14.75 -20.73 -2.65
CA VAL A 4 14.96 -19.31 -2.27
C VAL A 4 13.69 -18.52 -2.53
N ILE A 5 13.04 -18.74 -3.68
CA ILE A 5 11.77 -18.09 -4.03
C ILE A 5 10.69 -18.44 -3.00
N GLN A 6 10.52 -19.74 -2.69
CA GLN A 6 9.57 -20.18 -1.66
C GLN A 6 9.85 -19.55 -0.28
N ALA A 7 11.11 -19.42 0.10
CA ALA A 7 11.48 -18.78 1.37
C ALA A 7 11.10 -17.29 1.38
N ILE A 8 11.28 -16.58 0.25
CA ILE A 8 10.88 -15.16 0.12
C ILE A 8 9.35 -15.04 0.15
N GLU A 9 8.61 -15.89 -0.53
CA GLU A 9 7.13 -15.90 -0.51
C GLU A 9 6.57 -16.10 0.90
N ILE A 10 7.10 -17.10 1.65
CA ILE A 10 6.69 -17.34 3.03
C ILE A 10 7.05 -16.13 3.91
N PHE A 11 8.25 -15.57 3.76
CA PHE A 11 8.68 -14.38 4.46
C PHE A 11 7.74 -13.19 4.16
N ALA A 12 7.41 -12.96 2.89
CA ALA A 12 6.51 -11.87 2.47
C ALA A 12 5.10 -12.06 3.05
N LEU A 13 4.58 -13.28 3.09
CA LEU A 13 3.28 -13.58 3.68
C LEU A 13 3.25 -13.26 5.19
N VAL A 14 4.23 -13.77 5.94
CA VAL A 14 4.31 -13.55 7.40
C VAL A 14 4.50 -12.06 7.71
N THR A 15 5.44 -11.41 7.01
CA THR A 15 5.70 -9.98 7.21
C THR A 15 4.54 -9.11 6.75
N GLY A 16 3.77 -9.52 5.73
CA GLY A 16 2.55 -8.85 5.30
C GLY A 16 1.48 -8.81 6.39
N VAL A 17 1.25 -9.92 7.10
CA VAL A 17 0.32 -9.96 8.25
C VAL A 17 0.81 -9.06 9.38
N VAL A 18 2.10 -9.12 9.71
CA VAL A 18 2.71 -8.25 10.74
C VAL A 18 2.57 -6.78 10.34
N TYR A 19 2.81 -6.47 9.07
CA TYR A 19 2.67 -5.13 8.52
C TYR A 19 1.27 -4.56 8.74
N LEU A 20 0.21 -5.32 8.40
CA LEU A 20 -1.18 -4.89 8.59
C LEU A 20 -1.51 -4.59 10.06
N VAL A 21 -1.08 -5.44 10.98
CA VAL A 21 -1.31 -5.21 12.42
C VAL A 21 -0.62 -3.92 12.87
N LEU A 22 0.63 -3.73 12.45
CA LEU A 22 1.40 -2.52 12.78
C LEU A 22 0.82 -1.27 12.12
N GLU A 23 0.27 -1.38 10.91
CA GLU A 23 -0.42 -0.30 10.21
C GLU A 23 -1.67 0.16 10.95
N ILE A 24 -2.53 -0.78 11.36
CA ILE A 24 -3.73 -0.49 12.15
C ILE A 24 -3.36 0.21 13.46
N LEU A 25 -2.31 -0.25 14.13
CA LEU A 25 -1.81 0.32 15.37
C LEU A 25 -0.96 1.60 15.16
N GLN A 26 -0.73 1.97 13.92
CA GLN A 26 0.14 3.08 13.49
C GLN A 26 1.53 3.05 14.16
N LYS A 27 2.14 1.86 14.22
CA LYS A 27 3.49 1.70 14.76
C LYS A 27 4.55 1.98 13.71
N ASN A 28 5.52 2.84 14.04
CA ASN A 28 6.58 3.22 13.10
C ASN A 28 7.42 2.03 12.60
N SER A 29 7.49 0.94 13.40
CA SER A 29 8.11 -0.33 12.99
C SER A 29 7.48 -0.97 11.75
N MET A 30 6.23 -0.64 11.41
CA MET A 30 5.59 -1.06 10.17
C MET A 30 6.45 -0.72 8.93
N TRP A 31 7.00 0.48 8.90
CA TRP A 31 7.84 0.94 7.79
C TRP A 31 9.13 0.13 7.65
N VAL A 32 9.72 -0.30 8.78
CA VAL A 32 10.90 -1.18 8.76
C VAL A 32 10.54 -2.54 8.16
N VAL A 33 9.40 -3.12 8.58
CA VAL A 33 8.88 -4.36 7.99
C VAL A 33 8.63 -4.17 6.49
N GLY A 34 8.02 -3.04 6.08
CA GLY A 34 7.78 -2.70 4.68
C GLY A 34 9.07 -2.63 3.86
N ILE A 35 10.11 -1.98 4.36
CA ILE A 35 11.42 -1.91 3.70
C ILE A 35 12.00 -3.32 3.50
N LEU A 36 12.00 -4.16 4.53
CA LEU A 36 12.56 -5.51 4.46
C LEU A 36 11.80 -6.38 3.47
N THR A 37 10.46 -6.39 3.56
CA THR A 37 9.61 -7.18 2.67
C THR A 37 9.75 -6.73 1.22
N SER A 38 9.62 -5.42 0.96
CA SER A 38 9.71 -4.89 -0.40
C SER A 38 11.11 -5.08 -1.01
N THR A 39 12.17 -5.02 -0.19
CA THR A 39 13.52 -5.30 -0.68
C THR A 39 13.68 -6.78 -1.07
N ALA A 40 13.16 -7.71 -0.25
CA ALA A 40 13.18 -9.14 -0.56
C ALA A 40 12.37 -9.46 -1.83
N CYS A 41 11.16 -8.90 -1.97
CA CYS A 41 10.34 -9.06 -3.17
C CYS A 41 10.99 -8.42 -4.41
N ALA A 42 11.61 -7.24 -4.28
CA ALA A 42 12.34 -6.62 -5.39
C ALA A 42 13.49 -7.51 -5.89
N PHE A 43 14.20 -8.15 -4.97
CA PHE A 43 15.26 -9.11 -5.32
C PHE A 43 14.69 -10.35 -6.01
N GLU A 44 13.61 -10.92 -5.54
CA GLU A 44 12.91 -12.05 -6.19
C GLU A 44 12.49 -11.68 -7.62
N PHE A 45 11.83 -10.52 -7.80
CA PHE A 45 11.38 -10.05 -9.10
C PHE A 45 12.55 -9.72 -10.07
N ALA A 46 13.70 -9.32 -9.53
CA ALA A 46 14.93 -9.16 -10.34
C ALA A 46 15.43 -10.51 -10.87
N ILE A 47 15.44 -11.55 -10.04
CA ILE A 47 15.87 -12.91 -10.45
C ILE A 47 14.89 -13.54 -11.44
N THR A 48 13.59 -13.30 -11.25
CA THR A 48 12.53 -13.83 -12.12
C THR A 48 12.26 -12.97 -13.36
N HIS A 49 13.02 -11.87 -13.53
CA HIS A 49 12.90 -10.93 -14.64
C HIS A 49 11.52 -10.25 -14.75
N VAL A 50 10.80 -10.08 -13.63
CA VAL A 50 9.50 -9.38 -13.57
C VAL A 50 9.73 -7.90 -13.24
N TRP A 51 10.24 -7.15 -14.23
CA TRP A 51 10.74 -5.77 -14.03
C TRP A 51 9.72 -4.77 -13.51
N ALA A 52 8.46 -4.89 -13.91
CA ALA A 52 7.39 -3.99 -13.43
C ALA A 52 7.12 -4.16 -11.93
N SER A 53 7.04 -5.40 -11.45
CA SER A 53 6.87 -5.71 -10.02
C SER A 53 8.10 -5.32 -9.22
N MET A 54 9.31 -5.50 -9.77
CA MET A 54 10.54 -4.99 -9.15
C MET A 54 10.46 -3.47 -8.97
N GLY A 55 10.08 -2.73 -10.02
CA GLY A 55 9.95 -1.27 -9.96
C GLY A 55 8.93 -0.81 -8.91
N LEU A 56 7.79 -1.50 -8.80
CA LEU A 56 6.78 -1.22 -7.78
C LEU A 56 7.32 -1.46 -6.36
N ASN A 57 8.06 -2.54 -6.15
CA ASN A 57 8.66 -2.82 -4.83
C ASN A 57 9.76 -1.81 -4.47
N LEU A 58 10.54 -1.33 -5.44
CA LEU A 58 11.48 -0.24 -5.21
C LEU A 58 10.77 1.06 -4.81
N TYR A 59 9.63 1.37 -5.43
CA TYR A 59 8.77 2.47 -4.99
C TYR A 59 8.32 2.30 -3.53
N TYR A 60 7.87 1.09 -3.13
CA TYR A 60 7.49 0.83 -1.75
C TYR A 60 8.64 0.99 -0.77
N VAL A 61 9.86 0.62 -1.11
CA VAL A 61 11.05 0.89 -0.28
C VAL A 61 11.23 2.40 -0.08
N VAL A 62 11.19 3.19 -1.15
CA VAL A 62 11.35 4.65 -1.08
C VAL A 62 10.26 5.29 -0.22
N VAL A 63 9.00 4.94 -0.44
CA VAL A 63 7.88 5.50 0.33
C VAL A 63 7.93 5.05 1.80
N SER A 64 8.40 3.83 2.07
CA SER A 64 8.57 3.35 3.44
C SER A 64 9.63 4.15 4.21
N VAL A 65 10.72 4.54 3.55
CA VAL A 65 11.73 5.44 4.18
C VAL A 65 11.11 6.81 4.48
N ILE A 66 10.36 7.38 3.54
CA ILE A 66 9.67 8.66 3.73
C ILE A 66 8.65 8.56 4.87
N GLY A 67 7.81 7.52 4.87
CA GLY A 67 6.79 7.27 5.89
C GLY A 67 7.40 7.08 7.28
N PHE A 68 8.51 6.33 7.38
CA PHE A 68 9.24 6.17 8.63
C PHE A 68 9.67 7.52 9.23
N ILE A 69 10.26 8.39 8.41
CA ILE A 69 10.72 9.71 8.85
C ILE A 69 9.54 10.60 9.27
N GLN A 70 8.47 10.59 8.49
CA GLN A 70 7.30 11.44 8.74
C GLN A 70 6.53 10.99 9.99
N TRP A 71 6.29 9.69 10.15
CA TRP A 71 5.58 9.16 11.31
C TRP A 71 6.38 9.33 12.60
N ARG A 72 7.71 9.21 12.53
CA ARG A 72 8.57 9.50 13.68
C ARG A 72 8.40 10.94 14.15
N LYS A 73 8.49 11.92 13.23
CA LYS A 73 8.29 13.34 13.56
C LYS A 73 6.88 13.62 14.09
N ALA A 74 5.86 12.99 13.51
CA ALA A 74 4.48 13.15 13.94
C ALA A 74 4.25 12.54 15.34
N SER A 75 4.83 11.39 15.65
CA SER A 75 4.77 10.77 16.98
C SER A 75 5.45 11.64 18.05
N GLU A 76 6.54 12.30 17.73
CA GLU A 76 7.21 13.25 18.64
C GLU A 76 6.31 14.46 18.96
N ALA A 77 5.45 14.88 18.03
CA ALA A 77 4.54 16.02 18.20
C ALA A 77 3.25 15.69 18.97
N VAL A 78 2.74 14.45 18.87
CA VAL A 78 1.44 14.05 19.44
C VAL A 78 1.60 13.20 20.70
N GLY A 79 2.73 12.53 20.86
CA GLY A 79 3.05 11.57 21.93
C GLY A 79 3.17 10.15 21.39
N GLU A 80 4.10 9.39 21.99
CA GLU A 80 4.34 8.00 21.61
C GLU A 80 3.09 7.12 21.82
N GLY A 81 2.73 6.36 20.80
CA GLY A 81 1.61 5.43 20.83
C GLY A 81 0.24 6.05 20.50
N GLU A 82 0.17 7.35 20.27
CA GLU A 82 -1.05 8.02 19.78
C GLU A 82 -1.14 7.91 18.26
N ILE A 83 -2.38 7.74 17.74
CA ILE A 83 -2.63 7.77 16.31
C ILE A 83 -2.70 9.22 15.85
N HIS A 84 -1.81 9.60 14.93
CA HIS A 84 -1.76 10.94 14.35
C HIS A 84 -2.39 10.95 12.96
N LEU A 85 -3.17 11.97 12.68
CA LEU A 85 -3.85 12.18 11.41
C LEU A 85 -3.45 13.52 10.80
N ALA A 86 -3.21 13.54 9.50
CA ALA A 86 -3.09 14.75 8.73
C ALA A 86 -4.40 15.07 7.99
N ARG A 87 -4.66 16.35 7.74
CA ARG A 87 -5.82 16.77 6.96
C ARG A 87 -5.50 16.71 5.47
N LEU A 88 -6.28 15.95 4.72
CA LEU A 88 -6.17 15.90 3.27
C LEU A 88 -6.58 17.26 2.68
N SER A 89 -5.65 17.96 2.03
CA SER A 89 -5.95 19.21 1.36
C SER A 89 -6.65 18.96 0.01
N ARG A 90 -7.47 19.93 -0.43
CA ARG A 90 -8.15 19.87 -1.74
C ARG A 90 -7.14 19.74 -2.89
N ALA A 91 -5.99 20.43 -2.80
CA ALA A 91 -4.94 20.36 -3.81
C ALA A 91 -4.37 18.95 -3.93
N VAL A 92 -4.03 18.29 -2.79
CA VAL A 92 -3.54 16.91 -2.79
C VAL A 92 -4.58 15.95 -3.37
N ALA A 93 -5.87 16.10 -3.01
CA ALA A 93 -6.94 15.26 -3.55
C ALA A 93 -7.07 15.41 -5.07
N VAL A 94 -7.04 16.65 -5.59
CA VAL A 94 -7.12 16.92 -7.04
C VAL A 94 -5.91 16.34 -7.77
N TRP A 95 -4.67 16.61 -7.30
CA TRP A 95 -3.47 16.05 -7.92
C TRP A 95 -3.42 14.52 -7.87
N SER A 96 -3.90 13.91 -6.77
CA SER A 96 -4.03 12.46 -6.69
C SER A 96 -5.06 11.92 -7.69
N ALA A 97 -6.18 12.63 -7.91
CA ALA A 97 -7.16 12.23 -8.93
C ALA A 97 -6.59 12.35 -10.35
N VAL A 98 -5.83 13.41 -10.64
CA VAL A 98 -5.13 13.55 -11.94
C VAL A 98 -4.11 12.42 -12.13
N LEU A 99 -3.29 12.15 -11.10
CA LEU A 99 -2.32 11.05 -11.12
C LEU A 99 -3.02 9.70 -11.31
N PHE A 100 -4.16 9.49 -10.65
CA PHE A 100 -4.96 8.27 -10.81
C PHE A 100 -5.39 8.07 -12.26
N VAL A 101 -5.96 9.08 -12.89
CA VAL A 101 -6.43 8.97 -14.29
C VAL A 101 -5.26 8.75 -15.24
N LEU A 102 -4.24 9.61 -15.19
CA LEU A 102 -3.09 9.53 -16.10
C LEU A 102 -2.27 8.26 -15.85
N GLY A 103 -2.00 7.93 -14.59
CA GLY A 103 -1.25 6.74 -14.20
C GLY A 103 -1.94 5.45 -14.62
N SER A 104 -3.27 5.36 -14.41
CA SER A 104 -4.05 4.19 -14.84
C SER A 104 -4.07 4.05 -16.37
N LEU A 105 -4.18 5.15 -17.12
CA LEU A 105 -4.14 5.11 -18.58
C LEU A 105 -2.78 4.64 -19.11
N VAL A 106 -1.69 5.19 -18.56
CA VAL A 106 -0.33 4.81 -18.97
C VAL A 106 -0.07 3.34 -18.59
N LEU A 107 -0.34 2.96 -17.35
CA LEU A 107 -0.09 1.60 -16.87
C LEU A 107 -0.93 0.57 -17.63
N MET A 108 -2.18 0.90 -17.96
CA MET A 108 -3.03 0.03 -18.80
C MET A 108 -2.39 -0.25 -20.16
N GLN A 109 -1.74 0.72 -20.80
CA GLN A 109 -1.06 0.49 -22.08
C GLN A 109 0.19 -0.37 -21.91
N VAL A 110 0.95 -0.14 -20.82
CA VAL A 110 2.13 -0.95 -20.50
C VAL A 110 1.72 -2.41 -20.25
N LEU A 111 0.68 -2.65 -19.44
CA LEU A 111 0.18 -4.00 -19.14
C LEU A 111 -0.39 -4.70 -20.37
N ARG A 112 -1.10 -3.96 -21.23
CA ARG A 112 -1.55 -4.51 -22.54
C ARG A 112 -0.37 -4.96 -23.41
N ALA A 113 0.66 -4.14 -23.50
CA ALA A 113 1.86 -4.47 -24.27
C ALA A 113 2.61 -5.67 -23.67
N ALA A 114 2.52 -5.86 -22.36
CA ALA A 114 3.09 -7.01 -21.64
C ALA A 114 2.23 -8.29 -21.72
N GLY A 115 1.02 -8.22 -22.32
CA GLY A 115 0.14 -9.38 -22.47
C GLY A 115 -0.69 -9.72 -21.22
N ASP A 116 -0.92 -8.76 -20.35
CA ASP A 116 -1.75 -8.93 -19.16
C ASP A 116 -3.19 -9.31 -19.53
N PRO A 117 -3.80 -10.33 -18.86
CA PRO A 117 -5.15 -10.80 -19.18
C PRO A 117 -6.27 -9.81 -18.79
N ALA A 118 -6.03 -8.93 -17.83
CA ALA A 118 -7.00 -7.96 -17.32
C ALA A 118 -6.42 -6.54 -17.10
N PRO A 119 -5.75 -5.94 -18.10
CA PRO A 119 -4.91 -4.76 -17.95
C PRO A 119 -5.64 -3.52 -17.42
N ARG A 120 -6.97 -3.46 -17.57
CA ARG A 120 -7.77 -2.34 -17.04
C ARG A 120 -7.92 -2.42 -15.52
N LEU A 121 -8.32 -3.59 -15.01
CA LEU A 121 -8.53 -3.79 -13.59
C LEU A 121 -7.20 -3.70 -12.84
N ASP A 122 -6.16 -4.31 -13.38
CA ASP A 122 -4.84 -4.33 -12.77
C ASP A 122 -4.23 -2.93 -12.73
N ALA A 123 -4.28 -2.18 -13.83
CA ALA A 123 -3.80 -0.79 -13.87
C ALA A 123 -4.51 0.10 -12.84
N VAL A 124 -5.81 -0.03 -12.70
CA VAL A 124 -6.60 0.76 -11.72
C VAL A 124 -6.23 0.35 -10.29
N ALA A 125 -6.17 -0.95 -9.99
CA ALA A 125 -5.83 -1.46 -8.67
C ALA A 125 -4.41 -1.03 -8.25
N VAL A 126 -3.42 -1.20 -9.12
CA VAL A 126 -2.02 -0.80 -8.85
C VAL A 126 -1.89 0.70 -8.66
N THR A 127 -2.54 1.51 -9.50
CA THR A 127 -2.47 2.97 -9.36
C THR A 127 -3.11 3.44 -8.04
N LEU A 128 -4.24 2.84 -7.63
CA LEU A 128 -4.84 3.10 -6.32
C LEU A 128 -3.90 2.72 -5.17
N SER A 129 -3.25 1.57 -5.25
CA SER A 129 -2.29 1.10 -4.24
C SER A 129 -1.10 2.04 -4.10
N VAL A 130 -0.58 2.56 -5.22
CA VAL A 130 0.49 3.57 -5.21
C VAL A 130 0.05 4.85 -4.48
N ILE A 131 -1.14 5.36 -4.80
CA ILE A 131 -1.67 6.57 -4.15
C ILE A 131 -1.99 6.29 -2.68
N ALA A 132 -2.59 5.14 -2.36
CA ALA A 132 -2.93 4.75 -1.00
C ALA A 132 -1.68 4.65 -0.10
N THR A 133 -0.59 4.06 -0.59
CA THR A 133 0.68 3.97 0.14
C THR A 133 1.28 5.36 0.38
N TRP A 134 1.21 6.26 -0.60
CA TRP A 134 1.63 7.64 -0.40
C TRP A 134 0.77 8.36 0.64
N TRP A 135 -0.55 8.20 0.59
CA TRP A 135 -1.47 8.78 1.57
C TRP A 135 -1.28 8.19 2.97
N LEU A 136 -0.95 6.90 3.06
CA LEU A 136 -0.58 6.25 4.31
C LEU A 136 0.67 6.91 4.92
N ALA A 137 1.71 7.15 4.12
CA ALA A 137 2.93 7.83 4.58
C ALA A 137 2.64 9.24 5.12
N GLN A 138 1.63 9.93 4.56
CA GLN A 138 1.17 11.24 5.01
C GLN A 138 0.17 11.17 6.17
N SER A 139 -0.19 10.00 6.66
CA SER A 139 -1.19 9.77 7.73
C SER A 139 -2.60 10.30 7.40
N TYR A 140 -3.00 10.29 6.12
CA TYR A 140 -4.37 10.64 5.73
C TYR A 140 -5.32 9.48 6.05
N LEU A 141 -6.40 9.76 6.79
CA LEU A 141 -7.43 8.76 7.13
C LEU A 141 -8.03 8.11 5.87
N GLN A 142 -8.16 8.88 4.80
CA GLN A 142 -8.79 8.46 3.55
C GLN A 142 -8.00 7.39 2.79
N GLN A 143 -6.74 7.14 3.15
CA GLN A 143 -5.94 6.07 2.55
C GLN A 143 -6.64 4.70 2.70
N TRP A 144 -7.34 4.46 3.83
CA TRP A 144 -8.09 3.24 4.05
C TRP A 144 -9.20 3.00 3.02
N LEU A 145 -9.85 4.08 2.55
CA LEU A 145 -10.88 3.99 1.52
C LEU A 145 -10.29 3.59 0.16
N LEU A 146 -9.08 4.07 -0.15
CA LEU A 146 -8.37 3.67 -1.37
C LEU A 146 -7.99 2.19 -1.33
N TRP A 147 -7.51 1.70 -0.18
CA TRP A 147 -7.22 0.28 0.01
C TRP A 147 -8.46 -0.59 -0.15
N ILE A 148 -9.60 -0.21 0.46
CA ILE A 148 -10.87 -0.95 0.28
C ILE A 148 -11.23 -1.08 -1.20
N VAL A 149 -11.12 0.00 -1.97
CA VAL A 149 -11.45 -0.03 -3.41
C VAL A 149 -10.44 -0.87 -4.19
N ALA A 150 -9.13 -0.70 -3.93
CA ALA A 150 -8.08 -1.47 -4.59
C ALA A 150 -8.24 -2.98 -4.33
N ASP A 151 -8.50 -3.37 -3.08
CA ASP A 151 -8.65 -4.76 -2.69
C ASP A 151 -9.94 -5.40 -3.26
N ILE A 152 -11.04 -4.64 -3.39
CA ILE A 152 -12.25 -5.11 -4.09
C ILE A 152 -11.94 -5.39 -5.56
N LEU A 153 -11.23 -4.50 -6.24
CA LEU A 153 -10.84 -4.70 -7.64
C LEU A 153 -9.92 -5.91 -7.81
N THR A 154 -8.94 -6.04 -6.93
CA THR A 154 -8.01 -7.19 -6.95
C THR A 154 -8.72 -8.50 -6.60
N THR A 155 -9.67 -8.48 -5.64
CA THR A 155 -10.52 -9.66 -5.35
C THR A 155 -11.30 -10.09 -6.59
N THR A 156 -11.91 -9.11 -7.29
CA THR A 156 -12.66 -9.38 -8.53
C THR A 156 -11.76 -9.99 -9.61
N LEU A 157 -10.54 -9.45 -9.77
CA LEU A 157 -9.54 -9.99 -10.69
C LEU A 157 -9.17 -11.44 -10.33
N CYS A 158 -8.84 -11.70 -9.06
CA CYS A 158 -8.49 -13.04 -8.59
C CYS A 158 -9.63 -14.06 -8.80
N LEU A 159 -10.87 -13.68 -8.54
CA LEU A 159 -12.03 -14.55 -8.80
C LEU A 159 -12.21 -14.82 -10.30
N SER A 160 -12.02 -13.83 -11.15
CA SER A 160 -12.15 -13.99 -12.61
C SER A 160 -11.05 -14.88 -13.22
N THR A 161 -9.89 -14.95 -12.58
CA THR A 161 -8.74 -15.77 -13.00
C THR A 161 -8.64 -17.11 -12.26
N GLY A 162 -9.62 -17.45 -11.40
CA GLY A 162 -9.64 -18.71 -10.65
C GLY A 162 -8.68 -18.78 -9.46
N GLN A 163 -8.13 -17.66 -9.02
CA GLN A 163 -7.18 -17.56 -7.91
C GLN A 163 -7.90 -17.42 -6.56
N TYR A 164 -8.67 -18.44 -6.15
CA TYR A 164 -9.56 -18.37 -4.98
C TYR A 164 -8.84 -18.10 -3.65
N TRP A 165 -7.64 -18.64 -3.46
CA TRP A 165 -6.85 -18.37 -2.25
C TRP A 165 -6.41 -16.93 -2.14
N MET A 166 -5.99 -16.32 -3.24
CA MET A 166 -5.66 -14.90 -3.29
C MET A 166 -6.89 -14.03 -3.08
N ALA A 167 -8.03 -14.39 -3.67
CA ALA A 167 -9.29 -13.70 -3.42
C ALA A 167 -9.67 -13.72 -1.92
N ALA A 168 -9.52 -14.85 -1.23
CA ALA A 168 -9.78 -14.96 0.20
C ALA A 168 -8.83 -14.04 1.02
N LEU A 169 -7.56 -13.93 0.63
CA LEU A 169 -6.60 -13.02 1.25
C LEU A 169 -7.02 -11.55 1.09
N TYR A 170 -7.41 -11.14 -0.10
CA TYR A 170 -7.86 -9.76 -0.35
C TYR A 170 -9.19 -9.42 0.35
N ILE A 171 -10.08 -10.39 0.53
CA ILE A 171 -11.27 -10.23 1.39
C ILE A 171 -10.85 -9.94 2.85
N ALA A 172 -9.84 -10.63 3.37
CA ALA A 172 -9.30 -10.35 4.70
C ALA A 172 -8.66 -8.95 4.77
N TYR A 173 -8.00 -8.49 3.69
CA TYR A 173 -7.45 -7.13 3.60
C TYR A 173 -8.55 -6.07 3.60
N ILE A 174 -9.66 -6.29 2.88
CA ILE A 174 -10.83 -5.40 2.93
C ILE A 174 -11.36 -5.29 4.37
N ALA A 175 -11.54 -6.41 5.07
CA ALA A 175 -12.00 -6.40 6.46
C ALA A 175 -11.02 -5.65 7.37
N SER A 176 -9.72 -5.85 7.20
CA SER A 176 -8.67 -5.14 7.93
C SER A 176 -8.68 -3.63 7.65
N ALA A 177 -8.89 -3.23 6.39
CA ALA A 177 -8.95 -1.83 5.99
C ALA A 177 -10.19 -1.12 6.56
N VAL A 178 -11.35 -1.80 6.56
CA VAL A 178 -12.57 -1.30 7.21
C VAL A 178 -12.34 -1.11 8.71
N TYR A 179 -11.75 -2.10 9.38
CA TYR A 179 -11.43 -1.99 10.80
C TYR A 179 -10.42 -0.86 11.06
N GLY A 180 -9.36 -0.77 10.28
CA GLY A 180 -8.32 0.27 10.36
C GLY A 180 -8.90 1.68 10.22
N TYR A 181 -9.80 1.87 9.23
CA TYR A 181 -10.51 3.14 9.04
C TYR A 181 -11.26 3.58 10.30
N PHE A 182 -12.10 2.70 10.87
CA PHE A 182 -12.86 3.03 12.07
C PHE A 182 -11.97 3.20 13.31
N HIS A 183 -10.91 2.41 13.41
CA HIS A 183 -9.93 2.51 14.50
C HIS A 183 -9.22 3.88 14.48
N TRP A 184 -8.67 4.28 13.31
CA TRP A 184 -8.02 5.57 13.15
C TRP A 184 -9.00 6.75 13.31
N LYS A 185 -10.22 6.63 12.78
CA LYS A 185 -11.25 7.65 12.93
C LYS A 185 -11.65 7.90 14.38
N ARG A 186 -11.67 6.87 15.23
CA ARG A 186 -12.07 6.95 16.64
C ARG A 186 -10.94 7.41 17.55
N LYS A 187 -9.71 6.99 17.27
CA LYS A 187 -8.55 7.21 18.14
C LYS A 187 -7.58 8.27 17.64
N GLY A 188 -7.66 8.62 16.36
CA GLY A 188 -6.72 9.53 15.73
C GLY A 188 -6.88 10.98 16.17
N LYS A 189 -5.75 11.62 16.44
CA LYS A 189 -5.64 13.05 16.74
C LYS A 189 -5.09 13.78 15.52
N TYR A 190 -5.78 14.83 15.07
CA TYR A 190 -5.27 15.64 13.97
C TYR A 190 -4.07 16.45 14.41
N LEU A 191 -2.99 16.37 13.64
CA LEU A 191 -1.82 17.24 13.81
C LEU A 191 -2.30 18.70 13.69
N SER A 192 -2.04 19.51 14.71
CA SER A 192 -2.20 20.95 14.60
C SER A 192 -1.24 21.44 13.53
N LEU A 193 -1.74 22.12 12.51
CA LEU A 193 -0.89 22.84 11.56
C LEU A 193 -0.13 23.89 12.39
N GLN A 194 1.13 23.61 12.73
CA GLN A 194 2.05 24.68 13.04
C GLN A 194 2.29 25.39 11.69
N VAL A 195 1.56 26.47 11.51
CA VAL A 195 1.84 27.45 10.45
C VAL A 195 3.13 28.11 10.90
N GLU A 196 4.28 27.67 10.35
CA GLU A 196 5.48 28.47 10.23
C GLU A 196 5.52 29.11 8.85
#